data_5b8e9fcde63a25a48fd28a6d322b28b3
#
_entry.id   5b8e9fcde63a25a48fd28a6d322b28b3
#
_cell.length_a   1.000
_cell.length_b   1.000
_cell.length_c   1.000
_cell.angle_alpha   90.00
_cell.angle_beta   90.00
_cell.angle_gamma   90.00
#
_symmetry.space_group_name_H-M   'P 1'
#
loop_
_entity.id
_entity.type
_entity.pdbx_description
1 polymer ?
#
loop_
_entity_poly.entity_id
_entity_poly.type
_entity_poly.pdbx_seq_one_letter_code
_entity_poly.pdbx_strand_id
1 'polypeptide(L)'
;MIPPDTQTELPFLAGVDDEGEPIFESLSVTAVDEEQGLVRLLRSPLFARNLASGDRIKVINAATAEYRLEERSGNLSIRVFSKEDIDPLAETLTPALEKIDGALDLRHERALVYSIHYSIGFQEIEDTLNDALKDYPYAVWYYGNVYDPEDGTTPIGWWLDIDEQ
;
A
#
# COMPACT_ATOMS: atom_id res chain seq x y z
N MET A 1 -23.37 7.72 11.12
CA MET A 1 -23.13 6.29 10.81
C MET A 1 -22.74 6.12 9.34
N ILE A 2 -21.66 5.40 9.07
CA ILE A 2 -21.23 5.12 7.69
C ILE A 2 -21.81 3.76 7.30
N PRO A 3 -22.68 3.70 6.25
CA PRO A 3 -23.18 2.40 5.79
C PRO A 3 -22.05 1.47 5.35
N PRO A 4 -22.18 0.14 5.47
CA PRO A 4 -21.09 -0.80 5.16
C PRO A 4 -20.47 -0.65 3.77
N ASP A 5 -21.26 -0.22 2.79
CA ASP A 5 -20.78 -0.08 1.42
C ASP A 5 -20.31 1.34 1.09
N THR A 6 -20.33 2.25 2.07
CA THR A 6 -19.95 3.64 1.83
C THR A 6 -18.46 3.83 1.99
N GLN A 7 -17.86 4.39 0.94
CA GLN A 7 -16.46 4.77 0.95
C GLN A 7 -16.32 6.13 1.65
N THR A 8 -15.33 6.24 2.53
CA THR A 8 -14.98 7.50 3.16
C THR A 8 -13.46 7.63 3.22
N GLU A 9 -12.98 8.82 3.53
CA GLU A 9 -11.56 9.06 3.68
C GLU A 9 -11.23 9.40 5.12
N LEU A 10 -10.16 8.81 5.64
CA LEU A 10 -9.66 9.06 6.98
C LEU A 10 -8.18 9.40 6.92
N PRO A 11 -7.69 10.27 7.81
CA PRO A 11 -6.26 10.56 7.91
C PRO A 11 -5.53 9.45 8.65
N PHE A 12 -4.37 9.08 8.13
CA PHE A 12 -3.45 8.13 8.78
C PHE A 12 -2.08 8.77 8.91
N LEU A 13 -1.42 8.51 10.03
CA LEU A 13 -0.07 9.02 10.23
C LEU A 13 0.88 8.35 9.24
N ALA A 14 1.54 9.15 8.40
CA ALA A 14 2.45 8.66 7.37
C ALA A 14 3.92 8.86 7.73
N GLY A 15 4.20 9.59 8.79
CA GLY A 15 5.56 9.88 9.23
C GLY A 15 5.68 11.27 9.82
N VAL A 16 6.89 11.77 9.86
CA VAL A 16 7.18 13.15 10.34
C VAL A 16 8.02 13.88 9.30
N ASP A 17 7.87 15.19 9.24
CA ASP A 17 8.68 16.01 8.34
C ASP A 17 10.04 16.35 8.99
N ASP A 18 10.84 17.17 8.31
CA ASP A 18 12.18 17.56 8.78
C ASP A 18 12.16 18.33 10.11
N GLU A 19 11.01 18.91 10.46
CA GLU A 19 10.84 19.65 11.70
C GLU A 19 10.23 18.81 12.82
N GLY A 20 9.98 17.51 12.55
CA GLY A 20 9.38 16.60 13.52
C GLY A 20 7.87 16.70 13.59
N GLU A 21 7.24 17.45 12.69
CA GLU A 21 5.77 17.56 12.65
C GLU A 21 5.16 16.37 11.96
N PRO A 22 3.99 15.87 12.42
CA PRO A 22 3.37 14.72 11.82
C PRO A 22 2.84 15.00 10.41
N ILE A 23 3.03 14.04 9.51
CA ILE A 23 2.51 14.07 8.15
C ILE A 23 1.39 13.05 8.07
N PHE A 24 0.23 13.47 7.57
CA PHE A 24 -0.94 12.59 7.42
C PHE A 24 -1.24 12.34 5.96
N GLU A 25 -1.66 11.11 5.67
CA GLU A 25 -2.13 10.72 4.35
C GLU A 25 -3.62 10.38 4.46
N SER A 26 -4.43 10.94 3.57
CA SER A 26 -5.85 10.63 3.53
C SER A 26 -6.06 9.35 2.74
N LEU A 27 -6.65 8.33 3.37
CA LEU A 27 -6.84 7.02 2.77
C LEU A 27 -8.31 6.66 2.67
N SER A 28 -8.70 6.05 1.55
CA SER A 28 -10.06 5.59 1.31
C SER A 28 -10.32 4.29 2.06
N VAL A 29 -11.39 4.26 2.85
CA VAL A 29 -11.78 3.10 3.65
C VAL A 29 -13.27 2.85 3.55
N THR A 30 -13.69 1.64 3.91
CA THR A 30 -15.10 1.30 4.11
C THR A 30 -15.28 0.73 5.50
N ALA A 31 -16.45 0.97 6.11
CA ALA A 31 -16.73 0.49 7.45
C ALA A 31 -16.93 -1.03 7.44
N VAL A 32 -16.30 -1.73 8.40
CA VAL A 32 -16.52 -3.16 8.65
C VAL A 32 -17.37 -3.33 9.90
N ASP A 33 -16.99 -2.63 10.97
CA ASP A 33 -17.74 -2.63 12.24
C ASP A 33 -17.58 -1.26 12.90
N GLU A 34 -18.60 -0.42 12.79
CA GLU A 34 -18.55 0.94 13.32
C GLU A 34 -18.43 1.01 14.83
N GLU A 35 -19.07 0.08 15.55
CA GLU A 35 -19.03 0.07 17.00
C GLU A 35 -17.63 -0.16 17.52
N GLN A 36 -16.83 -0.97 16.80
CA GLN A 36 -15.46 -1.26 17.18
C GLN A 36 -14.44 -0.36 16.48
N GLY A 37 -14.90 0.52 15.59
CA GLY A 37 -14.01 1.38 14.83
C GLY A 37 -13.19 0.61 13.79
N LEU A 38 -13.72 -0.51 13.30
CA LEU A 38 -13.02 -1.36 12.34
C LEU A 38 -13.37 -0.96 10.91
N VAL A 39 -12.35 -0.69 10.11
CA VAL A 39 -12.49 -0.29 8.71
C VAL A 39 -11.61 -1.17 7.82
N ARG A 40 -11.95 -1.22 6.53
CA ARG A 40 -11.14 -1.89 5.52
C ARG A 40 -10.51 -0.85 4.60
N LEU A 41 -9.22 -0.97 4.37
CA LEU A 41 -8.49 -0.10 3.46
C LEU A 41 -8.82 -0.48 2.03
N LEU A 42 -9.23 0.49 1.21
CA LEU A 42 -9.64 0.24 -0.16
C LEU A 42 -8.51 0.33 -1.18
N ARG A 43 -7.43 1.05 -0.85
CA ARG A 43 -6.27 1.23 -1.72
C ARG A 43 -5.00 1.22 -0.90
N SER A 44 -3.93 0.69 -1.48
CA SER A 44 -2.63 0.75 -0.83
C SER A 44 -2.15 2.19 -0.76
N PRO A 45 -1.56 2.61 0.38
CA PRO A 45 -1.14 4.00 0.55
C PRO A 45 0.17 4.31 -0.17
N LEU A 46 0.39 5.60 -0.44
CA LEU A 46 1.63 6.07 -1.05
C LEU A 46 2.74 6.26 -0.01
N PHE A 47 2.41 6.76 1.16
CA PHE A 47 3.40 7.09 2.19
C PHE A 47 3.23 6.34 3.51
N ALA A 48 2.00 6.08 3.94
CA ALA A 48 1.77 5.32 5.18
C ALA A 48 2.34 3.91 5.01
N ARG A 49 3.12 3.45 5.98
CA ARG A 49 3.84 2.19 5.88
C ARG A 49 3.09 1.03 6.51
N ASN A 50 3.46 -0.18 6.10
CA ASN A 50 2.96 -1.43 6.69
C ASN A 50 1.49 -1.72 6.40
N LEU A 51 0.93 -1.09 5.38
CA LEU A 51 -0.47 -1.25 5.00
C LEU A 51 -0.58 -1.58 3.51
N ALA A 52 -1.62 -2.32 3.16
CA ALA A 52 -1.98 -2.61 1.77
C ALA A 52 -3.48 -2.69 1.62
N SER A 53 -3.95 -2.56 0.38
CA SER A 53 -5.36 -2.66 0.05
C SER A 53 -6.00 -3.92 0.64
N GLY A 54 -7.18 -3.77 1.22
CA GLY A 54 -7.93 -4.86 1.82
C GLY A 54 -7.63 -5.12 3.28
N ASP A 55 -6.57 -4.52 3.85
CA ASP A 55 -6.24 -4.70 5.25
C ASP A 55 -7.34 -4.14 6.14
N ARG A 56 -7.59 -4.81 7.27
CA ARG A 56 -8.54 -4.35 8.28
C ARG A 56 -7.79 -3.60 9.35
N ILE A 57 -8.29 -2.43 9.66
CA ILE A 57 -7.62 -1.47 10.54
C ILE A 57 -8.60 -1.03 11.62
N LYS A 58 -8.13 -1.02 12.87
CA LYS A 58 -8.91 -0.46 13.97
C LYS A 58 -8.48 0.99 14.19
N VAL A 59 -9.43 1.91 14.09
CA VAL A 59 -9.21 3.31 14.40
C VAL A 59 -9.27 3.45 15.92
N ILE A 60 -8.16 3.81 16.54
CA ILE A 60 -8.05 3.99 17.99
C ILE A 60 -8.53 5.37 18.40
N ASN A 61 -8.04 6.40 17.68
CA ASN A 61 -8.42 7.78 17.93
C ASN A 61 -8.37 8.54 16.60
N ALA A 62 -9.57 8.85 16.06
CA ALA A 62 -9.68 9.53 14.77
C ALA A 62 -9.11 10.96 14.81
N ALA A 63 -9.19 11.63 15.97
CA ALA A 63 -8.70 13.00 16.12
C ALA A 63 -7.17 13.07 16.00
N THR A 64 -6.46 12.01 16.43
CA THR A 64 -4.99 11.95 16.37
C THR A 64 -4.48 11.08 15.23
N ALA A 65 -5.39 10.52 14.43
CA ALA A 65 -5.08 9.56 13.36
C ALA A 65 -4.36 8.30 13.87
N GLU A 66 -4.63 7.93 15.13
CA GLU A 66 -4.06 6.74 15.75
C GLU A 66 -4.84 5.51 15.33
N TYR A 67 -4.13 4.48 14.86
CA TYR A 67 -4.76 3.25 14.36
C TYR A 67 -3.88 2.05 14.66
N ARG A 68 -4.49 0.85 14.51
CA ARG A 68 -3.80 -0.42 14.67
C ARG A 68 -4.23 -1.37 13.54
N LEU A 69 -3.25 -2.05 12.94
CA LEU A 69 -3.53 -3.06 11.94
C LEU A 69 -4.08 -4.31 12.65
N GLU A 70 -5.31 -4.71 12.29
CA GLU A 70 -5.97 -5.87 12.90
C GLU A 70 -5.80 -7.14 12.09
N GLU A 71 -5.95 -7.04 10.76
CA GLU A 71 -5.87 -8.22 9.90
C GLU A 71 -5.34 -7.83 8.53
N ARG A 72 -4.38 -8.59 8.03
CA ARG A 72 -3.82 -8.36 6.69
C ARG A 72 -4.64 -9.09 5.63
N SER A 73 -4.82 -8.43 4.49
CA SER A 73 -5.54 -8.99 3.34
C SER A 73 -4.75 -10.06 2.60
N GLY A 74 -3.43 -10.03 2.71
CA GLY A 74 -2.54 -10.82 1.88
C GLY A 74 -1.98 -10.06 0.69
N ASN A 75 -2.44 -8.84 0.46
CA ASN A 75 -1.90 -8.01 -0.61
C ASN A 75 -0.56 -7.40 -0.23
N LEU A 76 0.34 -7.37 -1.21
CA LEU A 76 1.58 -6.63 -1.12
C LEU A 76 1.33 -5.24 -1.70
N SER A 77 1.86 -4.22 -1.05
CA SER A 77 1.85 -2.86 -1.55
C SER A 77 3.15 -2.61 -2.29
N ILE A 78 3.07 -2.14 -3.54
CA ILE A 78 4.24 -1.84 -4.36
C ILE A 78 4.20 -0.37 -4.72
N ARG A 79 5.26 0.36 -4.40
CA ARG A 79 5.39 1.78 -4.68
C ARG A 79 6.46 2.00 -5.72
N VAL A 80 6.12 2.76 -6.76
CA VAL A 80 7.04 3.08 -7.85
C VAL A 80 7.19 4.59 -7.90
N PHE A 81 8.41 5.08 -7.82
CA PHE A 81 8.71 6.51 -7.89
C PHE A 81 9.55 6.80 -9.12
N SER A 82 9.29 7.91 -9.79
CA SER A 82 9.99 8.31 -11.00
C SER A 82 10.48 9.75 -10.87
N LYS A 83 11.68 10.02 -11.36
CA LYS A 83 12.23 11.37 -11.43
C LYS A 83 11.68 12.13 -12.62
N GLU A 84 11.05 11.42 -13.55
CA GLU A 84 10.44 11.99 -14.75
C GLU A 84 8.96 11.68 -14.83
N ASP A 85 8.30 12.13 -15.91
CA ASP A 85 6.87 11.92 -16.13
C ASP A 85 6.51 10.43 -15.99
N ILE A 86 5.49 10.14 -15.20
CA ILE A 86 5.05 8.79 -14.91
C ILE A 86 4.30 8.13 -16.08
N ASP A 87 3.77 8.92 -17.03
CA ASP A 87 2.88 8.39 -18.06
C ASP A 87 3.48 7.26 -18.91
N PRO A 88 4.70 7.40 -19.49
CA PRO A 88 5.26 6.30 -20.26
C PRO A 88 5.48 5.04 -19.42
N LEU A 89 5.92 5.22 -18.19
CA LEU A 89 6.15 4.12 -17.26
C LEU A 89 4.85 3.42 -16.91
N ALA A 90 3.80 4.20 -16.62
CA ALA A 90 2.48 3.65 -16.29
C ALA A 90 1.92 2.81 -17.45
N GLU A 91 2.10 3.25 -18.68
CA GLU A 91 1.62 2.54 -19.87
C GLU A 91 2.32 1.19 -20.06
N THR A 92 3.56 1.06 -19.58
CA THR A 92 4.34 -0.18 -19.67
C THR A 92 4.09 -1.08 -18.46
N LEU A 93 4.16 -0.52 -17.26
CA LEU A 93 4.14 -1.28 -16.02
C LEU A 93 2.75 -1.78 -15.64
N THR A 94 1.72 -0.95 -15.78
CA THR A 94 0.37 -1.32 -15.37
C THR A 94 -0.14 -2.58 -16.08
N PRO A 95 -0.07 -2.67 -17.43
CA PRO A 95 -0.48 -3.91 -18.10
C PRO A 95 0.35 -5.13 -17.68
N ALA A 96 1.66 -4.94 -17.43
CA ALA A 96 2.53 -6.03 -17.03
C ALA A 96 2.12 -6.60 -15.67
N LEU A 97 1.80 -5.74 -14.71
CA LEU A 97 1.36 -6.19 -13.39
C LEU A 97 -0.07 -6.75 -13.43
N GLU A 98 -0.94 -6.18 -14.26
CA GLU A 98 -2.30 -6.69 -14.40
C GLU A 98 -2.33 -8.13 -14.94
N LYS A 99 -1.36 -8.52 -15.74
CA LYS A 99 -1.24 -9.90 -16.26
C LYS A 99 -0.99 -10.91 -15.16
N ILE A 100 -0.44 -10.49 -14.03
CA ILE A 100 -0.20 -11.36 -12.87
C ILE A 100 -1.12 -10.98 -11.71
N ASP A 101 -2.30 -10.46 -12.05
CA ASP A 101 -3.38 -10.12 -11.12
C ASP A 101 -3.09 -8.95 -10.19
N GLY A 102 -2.16 -8.09 -10.56
CA GLY A 102 -1.92 -6.82 -9.86
C GLY A 102 -2.98 -5.79 -10.22
N ALA A 103 -3.15 -4.80 -9.36
CA ALA A 103 -4.10 -3.70 -9.57
C ALA A 103 -3.43 -2.37 -9.27
N LEU A 104 -3.70 -1.37 -10.11
CA LEU A 104 -3.24 0.00 -9.87
C LEU A 104 -4.17 0.66 -8.86
N ASP A 105 -3.62 1.05 -7.71
CA ASP A 105 -4.38 1.69 -6.64
C ASP A 105 -4.31 3.21 -6.68
N LEU A 106 -3.17 3.76 -7.08
CA LEU A 106 -2.96 5.20 -7.09
C LEU A 106 -2.02 5.60 -8.22
N ARG A 107 -2.37 6.69 -8.92
CA ARG A 107 -1.50 7.28 -9.93
C ARG A 107 -1.29 8.76 -9.60
N HIS A 108 -0.03 9.16 -9.53
CA HIS A 108 0.41 10.52 -9.27
C HIS A 108 1.42 10.93 -10.34
N GLU A 109 1.76 12.21 -10.44
CA GLU A 109 2.68 12.70 -11.48
C GLU A 109 4.04 11.99 -11.50
N ARG A 110 4.52 11.54 -10.34
CA ARG A 110 5.83 10.92 -10.18
C ARG A 110 5.78 9.61 -9.42
N ALA A 111 4.59 9.04 -9.26
CA ALA A 111 4.44 7.83 -8.45
C ALA A 111 3.26 6.98 -8.88
N LEU A 112 3.41 5.66 -8.69
CA LEU A 112 2.34 4.68 -8.87
C LEU A 112 2.34 3.77 -7.66
N VAL A 113 1.14 3.36 -7.23
CA VAL A 113 1.00 2.38 -6.17
C VAL A 113 0.15 1.23 -6.67
N TYR A 114 0.64 0.00 -6.47
CA TYR A 114 -0.04 -1.22 -6.90
C TYR A 114 -0.29 -2.13 -5.71
N SER A 115 -1.32 -2.95 -5.82
CA SER A 115 -1.57 -4.08 -4.93
C SER A 115 -1.48 -5.36 -5.72
N ILE A 116 -0.83 -6.38 -5.14
CA ILE A 116 -0.77 -7.71 -5.74
C ILE A 116 -0.67 -8.74 -4.61
N HIS A 117 -1.45 -9.82 -4.71
CA HIS A 117 -1.49 -10.80 -3.64
C HIS A 117 -0.17 -11.58 -3.54
N TYR A 118 0.27 -11.83 -2.28
CA TYR A 118 1.56 -12.49 -2.04
C TYR A 118 1.65 -13.89 -2.68
N SER A 119 0.49 -14.55 -2.91
CA SER A 119 0.44 -15.90 -3.47
C SER A 119 0.96 -15.99 -4.91
N ILE A 120 1.05 -14.84 -5.60
CA ILE A 120 1.66 -14.80 -6.94
C ILE A 120 3.15 -15.19 -6.84
N GLY A 121 3.80 -14.88 -5.73
CA GLY A 121 5.20 -15.19 -5.48
C GLY A 121 6.11 -13.99 -5.69
N PHE A 122 6.99 -13.76 -4.73
CA PHE A 122 7.91 -12.61 -4.77
C PHE A 122 8.78 -12.62 -6.02
N GLN A 123 9.27 -13.80 -6.44
CA GLN A 123 10.13 -13.90 -7.61
C GLN A 123 9.43 -13.43 -8.88
N GLU A 124 8.20 -13.90 -9.09
CA GLU A 124 7.40 -13.51 -10.26
C GLU A 124 7.14 -12.00 -10.27
N ILE A 125 6.80 -11.45 -9.10
CA ILE A 125 6.51 -10.03 -8.95
C ILE A 125 7.77 -9.20 -9.25
N GLU A 126 8.90 -9.57 -8.66
CA GLU A 126 10.15 -8.83 -8.82
C GLU A 126 10.68 -8.91 -10.23
N ASP A 127 10.59 -10.09 -10.86
CA ASP A 127 10.99 -10.26 -12.25
C ASP A 127 10.14 -9.39 -13.18
N THR A 128 8.84 -9.32 -12.93
CA THR A 128 7.92 -8.49 -13.73
C THR A 128 8.26 -7.00 -13.58
N LEU A 129 8.49 -6.55 -12.34
CA LEU A 129 8.85 -5.17 -12.06
C LEU A 129 10.19 -4.80 -12.70
N ASN A 130 11.19 -5.62 -12.49
CA ASN A 130 12.53 -5.32 -12.99
C ASN A 130 12.59 -5.36 -14.52
N ASP A 131 11.86 -6.28 -15.14
CA ASP A 131 11.79 -6.34 -16.60
C ASP A 131 11.09 -5.12 -17.19
N ALA A 132 9.97 -4.72 -16.58
CA ALA A 132 9.23 -3.55 -17.06
C ALA A 132 10.02 -2.25 -16.86
N LEU A 133 10.81 -2.16 -15.79
CA LEU A 133 11.56 -0.95 -15.46
C LEU A 133 12.97 -0.87 -16.08
N LYS A 134 13.40 -1.89 -16.79
CA LYS A 134 14.74 -1.93 -17.36
C LYS A 134 15.05 -0.76 -18.32
N ASP A 135 14.01 -0.24 -18.99
CA ASP A 135 14.15 0.88 -19.91
C ASP A 135 13.87 2.24 -19.24
N TYR A 136 13.66 2.25 -17.91
CA TYR A 136 13.32 3.45 -17.15
C TYR A 136 14.31 3.62 -15.99
N PRO A 137 15.57 3.98 -16.27
CA PRO A 137 16.60 4.05 -15.21
C PRO A 137 16.36 5.14 -14.17
N TYR A 138 15.46 6.05 -14.43
CA TYR A 138 15.07 7.11 -13.50
C TYR A 138 13.97 6.68 -12.52
N ALA A 139 13.51 5.44 -12.61
CA ALA A 139 12.45 4.92 -11.76
C ALA A 139 13.00 3.90 -10.75
N VAL A 140 12.40 3.88 -9.56
CA VAL A 140 12.71 2.90 -8.51
C VAL A 140 11.41 2.37 -7.93
N TRP A 141 11.45 1.18 -7.33
CA TRP A 141 10.27 0.61 -6.70
C TRP A 141 10.61 0.03 -5.33
N TYR A 142 9.60 0.00 -4.45
CA TYR A 142 9.73 -0.56 -3.10
C TYR A 142 8.45 -1.28 -2.71
N TYR A 143 8.58 -2.27 -1.83
CA TYR A 143 7.42 -2.80 -1.12
C TYR A 143 7.06 -1.83 0.02
N GLY A 144 5.76 -1.60 0.20
CA GLY A 144 5.28 -0.72 1.27
C GLY A 144 4.96 -1.42 2.58
N ASN A 145 4.81 -2.75 2.56
CA ASN A 145 4.37 -3.52 3.73
C ASN A 145 5.14 -4.84 3.94
N VAL A 146 6.34 -4.95 3.41
CA VAL A 146 7.17 -6.16 3.53
C VAL A 146 8.23 -6.00 4.61
N TYR A 147 8.75 -4.80 4.79
CA TYR A 147 9.83 -4.52 5.73
C TYR A 147 9.33 -3.75 6.95
N ASP A 148 10.00 -3.97 8.08
CA ASP A 148 9.69 -3.27 9.32
C ASP A 148 9.78 -1.75 9.08
N PRO A 149 8.72 -1.00 9.40
CA PRO A 149 8.73 0.45 9.16
C PRO A 149 9.76 1.22 9.99
N GLU A 150 10.28 0.63 11.07
CA GLU A 150 11.29 1.29 11.90
C GLU A 150 12.67 1.29 11.24
N ASP A 151 13.08 0.18 10.62
CA ASP A 151 14.41 0.09 9.98
C ASP A 151 14.37 0.05 8.46
N GLY A 152 13.23 -0.31 7.87
CA GLY A 152 13.05 -0.38 6.42
C GLY A 152 13.80 -1.52 5.74
N THR A 153 14.42 -2.43 6.48
CA THR A 153 15.27 -3.49 5.91
C THR A 153 14.96 -4.88 6.41
N THR A 154 14.38 -5.03 7.62
CA THR A 154 14.05 -6.33 8.20
C THR A 154 12.71 -6.83 7.68
N PRO A 155 12.66 -7.99 6.98
CA PRO A 155 11.37 -8.52 6.51
C PRO A 155 10.45 -8.86 7.68
N ILE A 156 9.18 -8.46 7.56
CA ILE A 156 8.17 -8.70 8.60
C ILE A 156 7.78 -10.18 8.65
N GLY A 157 7.65 -10.83 7.47
CA GLY A 157 7.35 -12.25 7.39
C GLY A 157 5.89 -12.63 7.62
N TRP A 158 4.97 -11.66 7.61
CA TRP A 158 3.55 -11.92 7.87
C TRP A 158 2.93 -12.93 6.89
N TRP A 159 3.45 -12.99 5.67
CA TRP A 159 2.94 -13.93 4.65
C TRP A 159 3.18 -15.39 5.02
N LEU A 160 4.13 -15.67 5.87
CA LEU A 160 4.38 -17.02 6.36
C LEU A 160 3.29 -17.48 7.34
N ASP A 161 2.76 -16.54 8.12
CA ASP A 161 1.70 -16.81 9.09
C ASP A 161 0.35 -17.07 8.41
N ILE A 162 0.08 -16.39 7.29
CA ILE A 162 -1.15 -16.58 6.54
C ILE A 162 -1.24 -17.99 5.96
N ASP A 163 -0.12 -18.53 5.47
CA ASP A 163 -0.06 -19.87 4.89
C ASP A 163 -0.33 -20.98 5.91
N GLU A 164 -0.17 -20.70 7.19
CA GLU A 164 -0.40 -21.67 8.26
C GLU A 164 -1.88 -21.77 8.69
N GLN A 165 -2.70 -20.87 8.17
CA GLN A 165 -4.14 -20.86 8.44
C GLN A 165 -4.88 -21.62 7.34
#